data_f27332998ad08eabd6340ca1c524ea99
#
_entry.id   f27332998ad08eabd6340ca1c524ea99
#
_cell.length_a   1.000
_cell.length_b   1.000
_cell.length_c   1.000
_cell.angle_alpha   90.00
_cell.angle_beta   90.00
_cell.angle_gamma   90.00
#
_symmetry.space_group_name_H-M   'P 1'
#
loop_
_entity.id
_entity.type
_entity.pdbx_description
1 polymer ?
#
loop_
_entity_poly.entity_id
_entity_poly.type
_entity_poly.pdbx_seq_one_letter_code
_entity_poly.pdbx_strand_id
1 'polypeptide(L)'
;MPHTFNINGDKPVKTFVRSAIVGAALAASACVALAQDVQERVIKFGHLNNPDHPVSLGVKKFAEVLAAKSGGKLKVQEFPSNQLGNEMQQQSALQGGVQEMSAPATTSLAGIVKEFGLIDFPFSVSNYAQADALLDGPLGQTLIAKLPEKGLVALGYWDLGFRNVTNSKRPITKPEDLDGLKIRVIPNPVFLDTFKAFKANPVPMPFAELYGALESKAVDGQENPYAVILSNKMFEVNKYVSATNHVYAANIVLVSKRFWDKLSPTEQKMMHEAANEARTYQRKVSREAAQSAVGELQAKGMVFNELSPAEQARMRAVAKPVTEKFAAAYDPAIVKLYNDELARLSK
;
A
#
# COMPACT_ATOMS: atom_id res chain seq x y z
N MET A 1 -22.62 88.25 23.89
CA MET A 1 -22.98 86.90 24.36
C MET A 1 -22.30 85.88 23.41
N PRO A 2 -21.27 85.19 23.83
CA PRO A 2 -20.65 84.13 23.00
C PRO A 2 -21.16 82.74 23.39
N HIS A 3 -21.54 81.94 22.37
CA HIS A 3 -21.92 80.57 22.51
C HIS A 3 -20.67 79.68 22.63
N THR A 4 -20.57 78.96 23.72
CA THR A 4 -19.59 77.91 23.94
C THR A 4 -20.04 76.62 23.28
N PHE A 5 -19.22 76.09 22.34
CA PHE A 5 -19.35 74.73 21.80
C PHE A 5 -18.61 73.74 22.71
N ASN A 6 -19.30 72.75 23.20
CA ASN A 6 -18.74 71.62 23.99
C ASN A 6 -18.55 70.48 23.08
N ILE A 7 -17.30 70.04 22.87
CA ILE A 7 -16.93 68.77 22.09
C ILE A 7 -16.56 67.75 23.10
N ASN A 8 -17.49 66.86 23.42
CA ASN A 8 -17.20 65.57 24.07
C ASN A 8 -17.44 64.46 23.06
N GLY A 9 -16.35 63.85 22.55
CA GLY A 9 -16.38 62.78 21.60
C GLY A 9 -15.11 61.91 21.62
N ASP A 10 -14.85 61.29 22.78
CA ASP A 10 -13.75 60.36 22.90
C ASP A 10 -14.24 59.03 23.54
N LYS A 11 -14.86 58.15 22.74
CA LYS A 11 -15.03 56.72 23.08
C LYS A 11 -15.49 55.91 21.86
N PRO A 12 -14.61 55.41 20.99
CA PRO A 12 -14.71 53.99 20.62
C PRO A 12 -13.38 53.23 20.44
N VAL A 13 -12.23 53.91 20.44
CA VAL A 13 -10.94 53.25 20.08
C VAL A 13 -10.46 52.26 21.15
N LYS A 14 -10.70 52.52 22.44
CA LYS A 14 -10.24 51.66 23.53
C LYS A 14 -10.95 50.29 23.60
N THR A 15 -12.18 50.18 23.13
CA THR A 15 -12.96 48.94 23.14
C THR A 15 -12.53 47.99 22.00
N PHE A 16 -12.21 48.53 20.82
CA PHE A 16 -11.72 47.72 19.69
C PHE A 16 -10.35 47.13 19.95
N VAL A 17 -9.42 47.86 20.55
CA VAL A 17 -8.09 47.36 20.88
C VAL A 17 -8.13 46.26 21.93
N ARG A 18 -9.01 46.37 22.94
CA ARG A 18 -9.19 45.34 23.98
C ARG A 18 -9.77 44.03 23.40
N SER A 19 -10.74 44.14 22.49
CA SER A 19 -11.32 42.94 21.83
C SER A 19 -10.33 42.23 20.90
N ALA A 20 -9.48 43.01 20.19
CA ALA A 20 -8.42 42.42 19.34
C ALA A 20 -7.32 41.70 20.15
N ILE A 21 -6.94 42.26 21.32
CA ILE A 21 -5.94 41.67 22.21
C ILE A 21 -6.49 40.39 22.87
N VAL A 22 -7.76 40.35 23.28
CA VAL A 22 -8.40 39.17 23.85
C VAL A 22 -8.54 38.07 22.78
N GLY A 23 -8.90 38.41 21.55
CA GLY A 23 -8.97 37.47 20.43
C GLY A 23 -7.61 36.86 20.08
N ALA A 24 -6.55 37.68 20.06
CA ALA A 24 -5.19 37.21 19.82
C ALA A 24 -4.65 36.33 20.96
N ALA A 25 -4.98 36.67 22.22
CA ALA A 25 -4.59 35.84 23.39
C ALA A 25 -5.32 34.51 23.43
N LEU A 26 -6.59 34.43 23.04
CA LEU A 26 -7.37 33.21 22.94
C LEU A 26 -6.86 32.32 21.80
N ALA A 27 -6.51 32.89 20.65
CA ALA A 27 -5.91 32.14 19.53
C ALA A 27 -4.52 31.63 19.88
N ALA A 28 -3.68 32.42 20.57
CA ALA A 28 -2.39 32.00 21.06
C ALA A 28 -2.50 30.87 22.11
N SER A 29 -3.47 30.94 23.01
CA SER A 29 -3.73 29.90 24.02
C SER A 29 -4.22 28.59 23.39
N ALA A 30 -5.03 28.66 22.34
CA ALA A 30 -5.46 27.47 21.59
C ALA A 30 -4.29 26.80 20.84
N CYS A 31 -3.39 27.58 20.24
CA CYS A 31 -2.19 27.07 19.60
C CYS A 31 -1.22 26.42 20.60
N VAL A 32 -1.09 26.97 21.81
CA VAL A 32 -0.25 26.41 22.87
C VAL A 32 -0.86 25.12 23.44
N ALA A 33 -2.18 25.03 23.58
CA ALA A 33 -2.86 23.80 24.03
C ALA A 33 -2.68 22.65 23.04
N LEU A 34 -2.80 22.92 21.72
CA LEU A 34 -2.53 21.94 20.67
C LEU A 34 -1.06 21.50 20.63
N ALA A 35 -0.13 22.43 20.92
CA ALA A 35 1.31 22.13 20.95
C ALA A 35 1.73 21.26 22.15
N GLN A 36 0.99 21.28 23.27
CA GLN A 36 1.23 20.41 24.44
C GLN A 36 0.73 18.97 24.25
N ASP A 37 -0.21 18.72 23.33
CA ASP A 37 -0.80 17.40 23.08
C ASP A 37 0.03 16.54 22.11
N VAL A 38 1.03 17.11 21.43
CA VAL A 38 1.93 16.40 20.52
C VAL A 38 3.28 16.16 21.20
N GLN A 39 3.63 14.89 21.40
CA GLN A 39 4.91 14.50 22.00
C GLN A 39 6.00 14.29 20.93
N GLU A 40 7.28 14.43 21.33
CA GLU A 40 8.39 14.02 20.46
C GLU A 40 8.45 12.51 20.34
N ARG A 41 8.39 12.00 19.10
CA ARG A 41 8.44 10.57 18.81
C ARG A 41 9.28 10.29 17.58
N VAL A 42 10.01 9.18 17.59
CA VAL A 42 10.64 8.58 16.41
C VAL A 42 9.82 7.37 15.99
N ILE A 43 9.41 7.36 14.73
CA ILE A 43 8.52 6.35 14.15
C ILE A 43 9.35 5.56 13.13
N LYS A 44 9.69 4.31 13.46
CA LYS A 44 10.38 3.40 12.52
C LYS A 44 9.38 2.88 11.51
N PHE A 45 9.61 3.20 10.25
CA PHE A 45 8.76 2.79 9.14
C PHE A 45 9.53 1.84 8.21
N GLY A 46 9.25 0.54 8.31
CA GLY A 46 9.90 -0.50 7.50
C GLY A 46 9.13 -0.86 6.25
N HIS A 47 9.82 -1.22 5.19
CA HIS A 47 9.24 -1.81 3.98
C HIS A 47 10.27 -2.62 3.19
N LEU A 48 9.81 -3.41 2.21
CA LEU A 48 10.64 -4.35 1.47
C LEU A 48 11.32 -3.74 0.24
N ASN A 49 10.79 -2.62 -0.26
CA ASN A 49 11.19 -2.04 -1.53
C ASN A 49 12.45 -1.18 -1.41
N ASN A 50 13.15 -0.99 -2.51
CA ASN A 50 14.34 -0.15 -2.57
C ASN A 50 14.00 1.35 -2.46
N PRO A 51 14.99 2.23 -2.13
CA PRO A 51 14.77 3.66 -1.90
C PRO A 51 14.26 4.47 -3.09
N ASP A 52 14.34 3.94 -4.31
CA ASP A 52 13.84 4.52 -5.57
C ASP A 52 12.43 4.05 -5.93
N HIS A 53 11.92 3.02 -5.26
CA HIS A 53 10.60 2.48 -5.52
C HIS A 53 9.48 3.43 -5.03
N PRO A 54 8.32 3.50 -5.72
CA PRO A 54 7.18 4.35 -5.33
C PRO A 54 6.69 4.19 -3.87
N VAL A 55 6.85 3.02 -3.26
CA VAL A 55 6.53 2.82 -1.83
C VAL A 55 7.45 3.66 -0.94
N SER A 56 8.77 3.68 -1.22
CA SER A 56 9.72 4.53 -0.49
C SER A 56 9.41 6.02 -0.68
N LEU A 57 9.05 6.43 -1.91
CA LEU A 57 8.61 7.81 -2.17
C LEU A 57 7.36 8.17 -1.37
N GLY A 58 6.42 7.23 -1.23
CA GLY A 58 5.24 7.38 -0.37
C GLY A 58 5.60 7.54 1.11
N VAL A 59 6.55 6.75 1.63
CA VAL A 59 7.04 6.86 3.02
C VAL A 59 7.71 8.21 3.25
N LYS A 60 8.54 8.68 2.31
CA LYS A 60 9.18 10.00 2.38
C LYS A 60 8.13 11.13 2.39
N LYS A 61 7.09 11.02 1.55
CA LYS A 61 5.99 11.99 1.53
C LYS A 61 5.20 11.97 2.84
N PHE A 62 4.90 10.80 3.38
CA PHE A 62 4.28 10.65 4.69
C PHE A 62 5.11 11.32 5.79
N ALA A 63 6.43 11.09 5.79
CA ALA A 63 7.37 11.68 6.73
C ALA A 63 7.40 13.21 6.66
N GLU A 64 7.47 13.76 5.44
CA GLU A 64 7.44 15.20 5.16
C GLU A 64 6.17 15.85 5.73
N VAL A 65 4.99 15.30 5.37
CA VAL A 65 3.70 15.86 5.77
C VAL A 65 3.50 15.75 7.27
N LEU A 66 3.86 14.61 7.87
CA LEU A 66 3.72 14.39 9.31
C LEU A 66 4.63 15.32 10.11
N ALA A 67 5.88 15.51 9.68
CA ALA A 67 6.80 16.46 10.29
C ALA A 67 6.26 17.89 10.21
N ALA A 68 5.76 18.31 9.05
CA ALA A 68 5.18 19.64 8.88
C ALA A 68 3.97 19.86 9.80
N LYS A 69 3.04 18.91 9.88
CA LYS A 69 1.84 19.00 10.72
C LYS A 69 2.16 18.97 12.21
N SER A 70 3.18 18.25 12.64
CA SER A 70 3.58 18.10 14.05
C SER A 70 4.62 19.11 14.53
N GLY A 71 5.03 20.07 13.68
CA GLY A 71 6.12 20.99 13.99
C GLY A 71 7.46 20.27 14.24
N GLY A 72 7.68 19.16 13.54
CA GLY A 72 8.90 18.36 13.64
C GLY A 72 8.96 17.41 14.85
N LYS A 73 7.89 17.31 15.64
CA LYS A 73 7.85 16.43 16.83
C LYS A 73 7.67 14.95 16.46
N LEU A 74 6.84 14.63 15.46
CA LEU A 74 6.68 13.26 14.95
C LEU A 74 7.66 13.05 13.79
N LYS A 75 8.72 12.29 14.03
CA LYS A 75 9.80 12.05 13.08
C LYS A 75 9.74 10.62 12.57
N VAL A 76 9.53 10.45 11.26
CA VAL A 76 9.59 9.13 10.63
C VAL A 76 11.03 8.81 10.23
N GLN A 77 11.49 7.63 10.64
CA GLN A 77 12.74 7.04 10.19
C GLN A 77 12.41 5.87 9.26
N GLU A 78 12.75 6.03 7.98
CA GLU A 78 12.54 5.01 6.96
C GLU A 78 13.59 3.89 7.06
N PHE A 79 13.13 2.64 6.89
CA PHE A 79 13.95 1.44 6.80
C PHE A 79 13.56 0.64 5.55
N PRO A 80 14.14 0.97 4.38
CA PRO A 80 13.85 0.30 3.11
C PRO A 80 14.56 -1.05 2.98
N SER A 81 14.32 -1.76 1.88
CA SER A 81 15.07 -2.95 1.45
C SER A 81 15.21 -4.04 2.52
N ASN A 82 14.14 -4.35 3.22
CA ASN A 82 14.08 -5.39 4.26
C ASN A 82 14.99 -5.15 5.49
N GLN A 83 15.44 -3.93 5.75
CA GLN A 83 16.36 -3.63 6.88
C GLN A 83 15.79 -4.04 8.25
N LEU A 84 14.47 -4.06 8.41
CA LEU A 84 13.78 -4.52 9.63
C LEU A 84 13.26 -5.97 9.50
N GLY A 85 13.75 -6.74 8.54
CA GLY A 85 13.33 -8.10 8.28
C GLY A 85 12.27 -8.24 7.18
N ASN A 86 11.85 -9.47 6.92
CA ASN A 86 10.79 -9.79 5.95
C ASN A 86 9.40 -9.39 6.47
N GLU A 87 8.35 -9.54 5.63
CA GLU A 87 6.98 -9.17 5.98
C GLU A 87 6.49 -9.77 7.29
N MET A 88 6.71 -11.07 7.50
CA MET A 88 6.25 -11.78 8.70
C MET A 88 6.98 -11.30 9.96
N GLN A 89 8.28 -11.04 9.86
CA GLN A 89 9.08 -10.48 10.95
C GLN A 89 8.62 -9.07 11.32
N GLN A 90 8.39 -8.21 10.33
CA GLN A 90 7.87 -6.85 10.56
C GLN A 90 6.44 -6.87 11.12
N GLN A 91 5.55 -7.76 10.64
CA GLN A 91 4.21 -7.93 11.22
C GLN A 91 4.28 -8.33 12.69
N SER A 92 5.12 -9.30 13.04
CA SER A 92 5.35 -9.72 14.42
C SER A 92 5.92 -8.58 15.27
N ALA A 93 6.83 -7.78 14.72
CA ALA A 93 7.42 -6.62 15.39
C ALA A 93 6.37 -5.51 15.65
N LEU A 94 5.45 -5.26 14.71
CA LEU A 94 4.32 -4.34 14.90
C LEU A 94 3.38 -4.84 16.02
N GLN A 95 2.98 -6.11 15.95
CA GLN A 95 2.10 -6.73 16.97
C GLN A 95 2.75 -6.71 18.35
N GLY A 96 4.05 -6.93 18.43
CA GLY A 96 4.87 -6.84 19.64
C GLY A 96 5.10 -5.42 20.14
N GLY A 97 4.95 -4.40 19.29
CA GLY A 97 5.17 -2.98 19.62
C GLY A 97 6.64 -2.57 19.62
N VAL A 98 7.52 -3.32 18.94
CA VAL A 98 8.97 -3.00 18.80
C VAL A 98 9.27 -2.25 17.49
N GLN A 99 8.31 -2.22 16.58
CA GLN A 99 8.31 -1.40 15.36
C GLN A 99 7.00 -0.61 15.32
N GLU A 100 7.04 0.63 14.86
CA GLU A 100 5.86 1.52 14.85
C GLU A 100 5.03 1.36 13.58
N MET A 101 5.66 1.32 12.39
CA MET A 101 4.95 1.29 11.10
C MET A 101 5.60 0.36 10.09
N SER A 102 4.79 -0.17 9.16
CA SER A 102 5.27 -0.83 7.94
C SER A 102 4.29 -0.67 6.77
N ALA A 103 4.76 -0.98 5.55
CA ALA A 103 3.93 -1.00 4.35
C ALA A 103 4.11 -2.33 3.59
N PRO A 104 3.61 -3.47 4.11
CA PRO A 104 3.66 -4.75 3.42
C PRO A 104 2.64 -4.83 2.28
N ALA A 105 2.80 -5.80 1.38
CA ALA A 105 1.73 -6.20 0.48
C ALA A 105 0.54 -6.77 1.29
N THR A 106 -0.69 -6.44 0.88
CA THR A 106 -1.93 -6.97 1.49
C THR A 106 -1.97 -8.49 1.52
N THR A 107 -1.37 -9.12 0.52
CA THR A 107 -1.22 -10.56 0.37
C THR A 107 -0.61 -11.26 1.60
N SER A 108 0.31 -10.59 2.30
CA SER A 108 0.94 -11.14 3.51
C SER A 108 0.01 -11.16 4.73
N LEU A 109 -1.12 -10.44 4.68
CA LEU A 109 -2.09 -10.38 5.78
C LEU A 109 -3.08 -11.54 5.77
N ALA A 110 -3.16 -12.34 4.71
CA ALA A 110 -4.06 -13.49 4.64
C ALA A 110 -3.82 -14.54 5.74
N GLY A 111 -2.59 -14.59 6.28
CA GLY A 111 -2.26 -15.42 7.46
C GLY A 111 -2.81 -14.88 8.79
N ILE A 112 -3.17 -13.60 8.87
CA ILE A 112 -3.70 -12.93 10.06
C ILE A 112 -5.23 -12.77 9.97
N VAL A 113 -5.71 -12.32 8.82
CA VAL A 113 -7.12 -12.16 8.45
C VAL A 113 -7.29 -12.77 7.06
N LYS A 114 -7.84 -13.98 7.01
CA LYS A 114 -7.91 -14.80 5.77
C LYS A 114 -8.62 -14.08 4.61
N GLU A 115 -9.58 -13.21 4.91
CA GLU A 115 -10.38 -12.48 3.92
C GLU A 115 -9.56 -11.43 3.13
N PHE A 116 -8.34 -11.07 3.57
CA PHE A 116 -7.43 -10.30 2.71
C PHE A 116 -7.09 -11.05 1.41
N GLY A 117 -7.20 -12.37 1.39
CA GLY A 117 -7.08 -13.17 0.18
C GLY A 117 -8.09 -12.85 -0.93
N LEU A 118 -9.21 -12.15 -0.63
CA LEU A 118 -10.15 -11.65 -1.65
C LEU A 118 -9.48 -10.64 -2.59
N ILE A 119 -8.54 -9.83 -2.07
CA ILE A 119 -7.76 -8.87 -2.88
C ILE A 119 -6.84 -9.60 -3.87
N ASP A 120 -6.40 -10.80 -3.50
CA ASP A 120 -5.47 -11.62 -4.28
C ASP A 120 -6.15 -12.50 -5.33
N PHE A 121 -7.49 -12.45 -5.43
CA PHE A 121 -8.21 -13.24 -6.43
C PHE A 121 -7.78 -12.83 -7.85
N PRO A 122 -7.37 -13.81 -8.67
CA PRO A 122 -6.84 -13.53 -9.99
C PRO A 122 -7.90 -12.86 -10.88
N PHE A 123 -7.47 -11.85 -11.63
CA PHE A 123 -8.27 -11.09 -12.60
C PHE A 123 -9.53 -10.44 -12.02
N SER A 124 -9.57 -10.13 -10.73
CA SER A 124 -10.73 -9.54 -10.04
C SER A 124 -11.01 -8.10 -10.48
N VAL A 125 -9.97 -7.31 -10.70
CA VAL A 125 -10.05 -5.95 -11.23
C VAL A 125 -9.19 -5.82 -12.49
N SER A 126 -9.53 -4.91 -13.40
CA SER A 126 -8.86 -4.75 -14.69
C SER A 126 -8.18 -3.39 -14.87
N ASN A 127 -8.41 -2.46 -13.96
CA ASN A 127 -7.81 -1.12 -14.00
C ASN A 127 -7.71 -0.50 -12.60
N TYR A 128 -6.94 0.58 -12.50
CA TYR A 128 -6.70 1.28 -11.22
C TYR A 128 -7.96 1.90 -10.63
N ALA A 129 -8.92 2.36 -11.45
CA ALA A 129 -10.16 2.94 -10.93
C ALA A 129 -11.01 1.88 -10.20
N GLN A 130 -11.08 0.66 -10.74
CA GLN A 130 -11.74 -0.47 -10.08
C GLN A 130 -11.00 -0.86 -8.79
N ALA A 131 -9.68 -0.90 -8.82
CA ALA A 131 -8.86 -1.19 -7.65
C ALA A 131 -9.05 -0.15 -6.53
N ASP A 132 -9.03 1.14 -6.88
CA ASP A 132 -9.29 2.23 -5.94
C ASP A 132 -10.68 2.10 -5.30
N ALA A 133 -11.71 1.90 -6.11
CA ALA A 133 -13.08 1.79 -5.63
C ALA A 133 -13.28 0.57 -4.71
N LEU A 134 -12.63 -0.56 -5.03
CA LEU A 134 -12.70 -1.78 -4.22
C LEU A 134 -11.99 -1.60 -2.86
N LEU A 135 -10.80 -1.00 -2.86
CA LEU A 135 -9.96 -0.88 -1.66
C LEU A 135 -10.34 0.29 -0.77
N ASP A 136 -10.74 1.43 -1.35
CA ASP A 136 -11.19 2.58 -0.56
C ASP A 136 -12.67 2.48 -0.18
N GLY A 137 -13.40 1.56 -0.82
CA GLY A 137 -14.82 1.30 -0.63
C GLY A 137 -15.14 0.40 0.57
N PRO A 138 -16.40 -0.06 0.66
CA PRO A 138 -16.91 -0.85 1.79
C PRO A 138 -16.11 -2.13 2.07
N LEU A 139 -15.64 -2.83 1.03
CA LEU A 139 -14.83 -4.04 1.23
C LEU A 139 -13.52 -3.72 1.93
N GLY A 140 -12.74 -2.77 1.39
CA GLY A 140 -11.45 -2.40 1.96
C GLY A 140 -11.58 -1.90 3.40
N GLN A 141 -12.62 -1.12 3.72
CA GLN A 141 -12.90 -0.66 5.07
C GLN A 141 -13.28 -1.81 6.02
N THR A 142 -14.06 -2.79 5.54
CA THR A 142 -14.42 -3.99 6.31
C THR A 142 -13.18 -4.83 6.65
N LEU A 143 -12.23 -4.97 5.73
CA LEU A 143 -10.99 -5.69 5.97
C LEU A 143 -10.09 -4.95 6.98
N ILE A 144 -9.95 -3.63 6.84
CA ILE A 144 -9.20 -2.79 7.80
C ILE A 144 -9.77 -2.90 9.21
N ALA A 145 -11.10 -2.92 9.35
CA ALA A 145 -11.77 -2.98 10.65
C ALA A 145 -11.49 -4.28 11.44
N LYS A 146 -10.98 -5.33 10.79
CA LYS A 146 -10.56 -6.58 11.47
C LYS A 146 -9.15 -6.53 12.07
N LEU A 147 -8.33 -5.57 11.69
CA LEU A 147 -6.91 -5.51 12.07
C LEU A 147 -6.66 -5.12 13.53
N PRO A 148 -7.46 -4.25 14.18
CA PRO A 148 -7.24 -3.88 15.59
C PRO A 148 -7.25 -5.06 16.55
N GLU A 149 -8.09 -6.06 16.33
CA GLU A 149 -8.11 -7.30 17.12
C GLU A 149 -6.85 -8.15 16.94
N LYS A 150 -6.09 -7.89 15.87
CA LYS A 150 -4.82 -8.54 15.56
C LYS A 150 -3.61 -7.69 15.96
N GLY A 151 -3.82 -6.61 16.74
CA GLY A 151 -2.76 -5.73 17.21
C GLY A 151 -2.21 -4.76 16.18
N LEU A 152 -2.96 -4.51 15.09
CA LEU A 152 -2.58 -3.65 13.98
C LEU A 152 -3.65 -2.58 13.74
N VAL A 153 -3.22 -1.40 13.29
CA VAL A 153 -4.10 -0.34 12.76
C VAL A 153 -3.66 -0.04 11.34
N ALA A 154 -4.60 0.11 10.42
CA ALA A 154 -4.29 0.48 9.05
C ALA A 154 -4.70 1.92 8.74
N LEU A 155 -3.83 2.66 8.04
CA LEU A 155 -4.07 4.04 7.61
C LEU A 155 -4.55 4.14 6.16
N GLY A 156 -4.65 3.02 5.44
CA GLY A 156 -5.14 2.96 4.07
C GLY A 156 -4.25 2.13 3.16
N TYR A 157 -4.67 2.04 1.89
CA TYR A 157 -4.02 1.23 0.86
C TYR A 157 -3.22 2.10 -0.10
N TRP A 158 -2.05 1.61 -0.49
CA TRP A 158 -1.17 2.15 -1.52
C TRP A 158 -1.10 1.22 -2.73
N ASP A 159 -0.75 1.74 -3.91
CA ASP A 159 -0.53 0.90 -5.08
C ASP A 159 0.80 0.14 -4.97
N LEU A 160 0.77 -1.15 -5.29
CA LEU A 160 1.94 -1.89 -5.72
C LEU A 160 1.90 -2.08 -7.25
N GLY A 161 0.72 -2.43 -7.78
CA GLY A 161 0.42 -2.47 -9.21
C GLY A 161 -0.04 -3.84 -9.71
N PHE A 162 -0.31 -3.93 -11.01
CA PHE A 162 -0.66 -5.20 -11.66
C PHE A 162 0.56 -6.09 -11.79
N ARG A 163 0.41 -7.35 -11.39
CA ARG A 163 1.47 -8.34 -11.32
C ARG A 163 1.62 -9.09 -12.64
N ASN A 164 2.86 -9.29 -13.05
CA ASN A 164 3.26 -9.86 -14.33
C ASN A 164 4.33 -10.92 -14.10
N VAL A 165 4.33 -11.96 -14.94
CA VAL A 165 5.30 -13.05 -14.82
C VAL A 165 6.61 -12.66 -15.49
N THR A 166 7.73 -12.93 -14.79
CA THR A 166 9.08 -12.96 -15.41
C THR A 166 9.69 -14.34 -15.28
N ASN A 167 10.49 -14.74 -16.24
CA ASN A 167 11.24 -15.99 -16.17
C ASN A 167 12.48 -16.00 -17.08
N SER A 168 13.36 -16.97 -16.90
CA SER A 168 14.59 -17.14 -17.66
C SER A 168 14.47 -18.06 -18.88
N LYS A 169 13.31 -18.73 -19.08
CA LYS A 169 13.16 -19.84 -20.03
C LYS A 169 12.50 -19.45 -21.35
N ARG A 170 11.31 -18.82 -21.30
CA ARG A 170 10.47 -18.57 -22.48
C ARG A 170 9.45 -17.44 -22.22
N PRO A 171 8.97 -16.75 -23.29
CA PRO A 171 7.80 -15.91 -23.18
C PRO A 171 6.57 -16.69 -22.72
N ILE A 172 5.68 -16.06 -21.97
CA ILE A 172 4.36 -16.61 -21.63
C ILE A 172 3.34 -15.94 -22.53
N THR A 173 2.85 -16.65 -23.53
CA THR A 173 1.86 -16.16 -24.49
C THR A 173 0.49 -16.81 -24.28
N LYS A 174 0.43 -17.93 -23.57
CA LYS A 174 -0.76 -18.71 -23.24
C LYS A 174 -0.57 -19.44 -21.91
N PRO A 175 -1.64 -19.92 -21.23
CA PRO A 175 -1.52 -20.62 -19.94
C PRO A 175 -0.54 -21.78 -19.94
N GLU A 176 -0.48 -22.56 -21.02
CA GLU A 176 0.36 -23.76 -21.15
C GLU A 176 1.87 -23.43 -21.13
N ASP A 177 2.25 -22.19 -21.43
CA ASP A 177 3.66 -21.77 -21.37
C ASP A 177 4.20 -21.70 -19.92
N LEU A 178 3.31 -21.73 -18.93
CA LEU A 178 3.66 -21.82 -17.50
C LEU A 178 3.93 -23.27 -17.05
N ASP A 179 3.53 -24.28 -17.84
CA ASP A 179 3.64 -25.69 -17.47
C ASP A 179 5.10 -26.05 -17.11
N GLY A 180 5.26 -26.64 -15.92
CA GLY A 180 6.52 -27.11 -15.37
C GLY A 180 7.49 -26.04 -14.87
N LEU A 181 7.23 -24.72 -15.12
CA LEU A 181 8.11 -23.67 -14.63
C LEU A 181 8.08 -23.57 -13.10
N LYS A 182 9.25 -23.50 -12.49
CA LYS A 182 9.40 -23.19 -11.07
C LYS A 182 9.22 -21.68 -10.89
N ILE A 183 8.05 -21.27 -10.45
CA ILE A 183 7.72 -19.85 -10.25
C ILE A 183 7.69 -19.55 -8.75
N ARG A 184 8.56 -18.65 -8.31
CA ARG A 184 8.44 -18.12 -6.94
C ARG A 184 7.17 -17.32 -6.81
N VAL A 185 6.43 -17.59 -5.75
CA VAL A 185 5.23 -16.83 -5.36
C VAL A 185 5.35 -16.32 -3.92
N ILE A 186 4.54 -15.34 -3.56
CA ILE A 186 4.39 -14.90 -2.16
C ILE A 186 3.82 -16.10 -1.36
N PRO A 187 4.23 -16.32 -0.09
CA PRO A 187 3.66 -17.35 0.78
C PRO A 187 2.17 -17.10 1.09
N ASN A 188 1.32 -17.38 0.12
CA ASN A 188 -0.13 -17.17 0.20
C ASN A 188 -0.84 -18.32 -0.54
N PRO A 189 -1.86 -18.97 0.07
CA PRO A 189 -2.54 -20.11 -0.54
C PRO A 189 -3.22 -19.80 -1.88
N VAL A 190 -3.75 -18.60 -2.07
CA VAL A 190 -4.40 -18.20 -3.33
C VAL A 190 -3.38 -18.18 -4.47
N PHE A 191 -2.18 -17.59 -4.24
CA PHE A 191 -1.11 -17.57 -5.23
C PHE A 191 -0.60 -18.98 -5.55
N LEU A 192 -0.38 -19.81 -4.51
CA LEU A 192 0.03 -21.20 -4.69
C LEU A 192 -0.94 -21.97 -5.57
N ASP A 193 -2.23 -21.90 -5.29
CA ASP A 193 -3.23 -22.63 -6.03
C ASP A 193 -3.47 -22.05 -7.44
N THR A 194 -3.34 -20.73 -7.60
CA THR A 194 -3.43 -20.07 -8.92
C THR A 194 -2.33 -20.57 -9.86
N PHE A 195 -1.08 -20.59 -9.39
CA PHE A 195 0.02 -21.08 -10.23
C PHE A 195 0.02 -22.59 -10.42
N LYS A 196 -0.49 -23.37 -9.45
CA LYS A 196 -0.78 -24.80 -9.67
C LYS A 196 -1.86 -25.02 -10.74
N ALA A 197 -2.92 -24.20 -10.77
CA ALA A 197 -3.94 -24.28 -11.80
C ALA A 197 -3.37 -24.01 -13.20
N PHE A 198 -2.36 -23.13 -13.32
CA PHE A 198 -1.58 -22.92 -14.55
C PHE A 198 -0.55 -24.02 -14.82
N LYS A 199 -0.54 -25.13 -14.04
CA LYS A 199 0.42 -26.24 -14.12
C LYS A 199 1.89 -25.84 -13.89
N ALA A 200 2.15 -24.66 -13.35
CA ALA A 200 3.47 -24.28 -12.86
C ALA A 200 3.80 -25.04 -11.56
N ASN A 201 5.07 -25.01 -11.17
CA ASN A 201 5.57 -25.49 -9.89
C ASN A 201 5.79 -24.28 -8.97
N PRO A 202 4.79 -23.77 -8.23
CA PRO A 202 4.95 -22.61 -7.39
C PRO A 202 5.82 -22.92 -6.18
N VAL A 203 6.79 -22.05 -5.91
CA VAL A 203 7.72 -22.12 -4.79
C VAL A 203 7.49 -20.91 -3.87
N PRO A 204 6.84 -21.12 -2.70
CA PRO A 204 6.62 -20.00 -1.78
C PRO A 204 7.92 -19.66 -1.06
N MET A 205 8.29 -18.38 -1.07
CA MET A 205 9.44 -17.87 -0.30
C MET A 205 9.30 -16.36 -0.02
N PRO A 206 9.88 -15.85 1.08
CA PRO A 206 9.95 -14.42 1.39
C PRO A 206 10.59 -13.62 0.24
N PHE A 207 10.20 -12.34 0.10
CA PHE A 207 10.72 -11.49 -0.96
C PHE A 207 12.24 -11.28 -0.86
N ALA A 208 12.78 -11.20 0.36
CA ALA A 208 14.21 -11.03 0.60
C ALA A 208 15.10 -12.13 0.00
N GLU A 209 14.55 -13.34 -0.20
CA GLU A 209 15.28 -14.51 -0.76
C GLU A 209 15.18 -14.59 -2.28
N LEU A 210 14.28 -13.81 -2.90
CA LEU A 210 13.88 -13.95 -4.29
C LEU A 210 15.04 -13.77 -5.27
N TYR A 211 15.80 -12.66 -5.15
CA TYR A 211 16.87 -12.37 -6.11
C TYR A 211 17.93 -13.49 -6.13
N GLY A 212 18.38 -13.94 -4.94
CA GLY A 212 19.35 -15.04 -4.84
C GLY A 212 18.82 -16.37 -5.37
N ALA A 213 17.50 -16.65 -5.21
CA ALA A 213 16.88 -17.85 -5.75
C ALA A 213 16.78 -17.81 -7.29
N LEU A 214 16.56 -16.63 -7.89
CA LEU A 214 16.59 -16.43 -9.35
C LEU A 214 18.02 -16.54 -9.88
N GLU A 215 18.99 -15.89 -9.24
CA GLU A 215 20.40 -15.89 -9.62
C GLU A 215 21.00 -17.30 -9.58
N SER A 216 20.73 -18.05 -8.52
CA SER A 216 21.16 -19.45 -8.38
C SER A 216 20.36 -20.44 -9.24
N LYS A 217 19.31 -19.98 -9.94
CA LYS A 217 18.38 -20.81 -10.73
C LYS A 217 17.63 -21.86 -9.89
N ALA A 218 17.48 -21.65 -8.60
CA ALA A 218 16.62 -22.47 -7.74
C ALA A 218 15.15 -22.36 -8.18
N VAL A 219 14.77 -21.20 -8.72
CA VAL A 219 13.50 -20.95 -9.41
C VAL A 219 13.76 -20.43 -10.83
N ASP A 220 12.84 -20.68 -11.76
CA ASP A 220 12.95 -20.24 -13.15
C ASP A 220 12.44 -18.81 -13.33
N GLY A 221 11.51 -18.37 -12.47
CA GLY A 221 10.87 -17.10 -12.58
C GLY A 221 10.12 -16.69 -11.32
N GLN A 222 9.45 -15.56 -11.43
CA GLN A 222 8.64 -14.96 -10.39
C GLN A 222 7.50 -14.11 -11.00
N GLU A 223 6.68 -13.48 -10.17
CA GLU A 223 5.62 -12.58 -10.59
C GLU A 223 5.59 -11.36 -9.68
N ASN A 224 5.58 -10.16 -10.26
CA ASN A 224 5.53 -8.89 -9.56
C ASN A 224 5.08 -7.76 -10.52
N PRO A 225 4.70 -6.58 -9.99
CA PRO A 225 4.53 -5.39 -10.80
C PRO A 225 5.84 -4.91 -11.43
N TYR A 226 5.74 -4.25 -12.57
CA TYR A 226 6.91 -3.80 -13.34
C TYR A 226 7.88 -2.91 -12.54
N ALA A 227 7.36 -1.99 -11.71
CA ALA A 227 8.20 -1.14 -10.87
C ALA A 227 9.05 -1.95 -9.86
N VAL A 228 8.50 -3.05 -9.32
CA VAL A 228 9.24 -3.97 -8.44
C VAL A 228 10.30 -4.74 -9.23
N ILE A 229 9.96 -5.22 -10.44
CA ILE A 229 10.89 -5.94 -11.32
C ILE A 229 12.08 -5.03 -11.66
N LEU A 230 11.81 -3.76 -11.98
CA LEU A 230 12.82 -2.79 -12.36
C LEU A 230 13.72 -2.39 -11.18
N SER A 231 13.12 -1.93 -10.08
CA SER A 231 13.88 -1.42 -8.91
C SER A 231 14.72 -2.49 -8.22
N ASN A 232 14.28 -3.77 -8.29
CA ASN A 232 15.05 -4.89 -7.74
C ASN A 232 15.92 -5.59 -8.79
N LYS A 233 16.13 -4.96 -9.94
CA LYS A 233 17.06 -5.42 -11.01
C LYS A 233 16.81 -6.86 -11.45
N MET A 234 15.56 -7.33 -11.43
CA MET A 234 15.23 -8.71 -11.82
C MET A 234 15.52 -8.99 -13.29
N PHE A 235 15.71 -7.94 -14.10
CA PHE A 235 16.18 -8.02 -15.48
C PHE A 235 17.60 -8.62 -15.61
N GLU A 236 18.42 -8.62 -14.56
CA GLU A 236 19.74 -9.24 -14.55
C GLU A 236 19.67 -10.77 -14.49
N VAL A 237 18.57 -11.31 -13.91
CA VAL A 237 18.41 -12.74 -13.62
C VAL A 237 17.23 -13.39 -14.35
N ASN A 238 16.32 -12.62 -14.95
CA ASN A 238 15.24 -13.09 -15.80
C ASN A 238 15.25 -12.38 -17.16
N LYS A 239 15.12 -13.14 -18.24
CA LYS A 239 15.17 -12.65 -19.62
C LYS A 239 13.82 -12.17 -20.14
N TYR A 240 12.73 -12.85 -19.76
CA TYR A 240 11.39 -12.63 -20.30
C TYR A 240 10.50 -11.97 -19.27
N VAL A 241 9.68 -11.01 -19.72
CA VAL A 241 8.60 -10.41 -18.96
C VAL A 241 7.33 -10.44 -19.78
N SER A 242 6.30 -11.08 -19.27
CA SER A 242 5.01 -11.27 -19.95
C SER A 242 3.89 -10.56 -19.23
N ALA A 243 3.14 -9.71 -19.94
CA ALA A 243 2.05 -8.89 -19.41
C ALA A 243 0.82 -9.74 -19.06
N THR A 244 0.94 -10.58 -18.05
CA THR A 244 -0.16 -11.45 -17.60
C THR A 244 -1.23 -10.68 -16.84
N ASN A 245 -0.90 -9.59 -16.16
CA ASN A 245 -1.80 -8.76 -15.34
C ASN A 245 -2.77 -9.60 -14.49
N HIS A 246 -2.28 -10.72 -13.96
CA HIS A 246 -3.11 -11.76 -13.36
C HIS A 246 -3.66 -11.39 -11.98
N VAL A 247 -3.02 -10.47 -11.25
CA VAL A 247 -3.48 -9.94 -9.95
C VAL A 247 -3.14 -8.46 -9.86
N TYR A 248 -4.04 -7.64 -9.35
CA TYR A 248 -3.70 -6.32 -8.83
C TYR A 248 -3.25 -6.48 -7.38
N ALA A 249 -2.07 -6.00 -7.04
CA ALA A 249 -1.53 -6.00 -5.70
C ALA A 249 -1.54 -4.60 -5.09
N ALA A 250 -1.87 -4.52 -3.82
CA ALA A 250 -1.80 -3.31 -3.02
C ALA A 250 -0.82 -3.49 -1.85
N ASN A 251 -0.25 -2.37 -1.40
CA ASN A 251 0.35 -2.29 -0.08
C ASN A 251 -0.68 -1.71 0.89
N ILE A 252 -0.49 -2.00 2.17
CA ILE A 252 -1.28 -1.42 3.24
C ILE A 252 -0.36 -0.75 4.27
N VAL A 253 -0.68 0.49 4.63
CA VAL A 253 0.09 1.23 5.64
C VAL A 253 -0.38 0.81 7.02
N LEU A 254 0.47 0.07 7.73
CA LEU A 254 0.19 -0.48 9.04
C LEU A 254 0.91 0.30 10.14
N VAL A 255 0.22 0.41 11.27
CA VAL A 255 0.73 0.96 12.53
C VAL A 255 0.57 -0.10 13.60
N SER A 256 1.57 -0.27 14.47
CA SER A 256 1.44 -1.04 15.69
C SER A 256 0.30 -0.50 16.54
N LYS A 257 -0.67 -1.34 16.92
CA LYS A 257 -1.76 -0.90 17.79
C LYS A 257 -1.24 -0.43 19.16
N ARG A 258 -0.18 -1.08 19.68
CA ARG A 258 0.47 -0.66 20.91
C ARG A 258 1.11 0.74 20.83
N PHE A 259 1.60 1.13 19.66
CA PHE A 259 2.07 2.50 19.41
C PHE A 259 0.88 3.45 19.22
N TRP A 260 -0.10 3.06 18.40
CA TRP A 260 -1.30 3.85 18.12
C TRP A 260 -2.06 4.28 19.36
N ASP A 261 -2.24 3.36 20.32
CA ASP A 261 -2.97 3.61 21.56
C ASP A 261 -2.23 4.59 22.51
N LYS A 262 -0.93 4.89 22.26
CA LYS A 262 -0.15 5.88 23.00
C LYS A 262 -0.20 7.27 22.35
N LEU A 263 -0.77 7.37 21.16
CA LEU A 263 -0.92 8.64 20.46
C LEU A 263 -2.13 9.40 21.02
N SER A 264 -1.97 10.71 21.18
CA SER A 264 -3.12 11.58 21.46
C SER A 264 -4.09 11.62 20.28
N PRO A 265 -5.36 12.00 20.49
CA PRO A 265 -6.31 12.21 19.37
C PRO A 265 -5.77 13.16 18.30
N THR A 266 -5.01 14.18 18.70
CA THR A 266 -4.36 15.13 17.79
C THR A 266 -3.28 14.45 16.96
N GLU A 267 -2.41 13.64 17.57
CA GLU A 267 -1.37 12.87 16.87
C GLU A 267 -2.00 11.85 15.91
N GLN A 268 -3.04 11.13 16.33
CA GLN A 268 -3.78 10.18 15.47
C GLN A 268 -4.40 10.88 14.25
N LYS A 269 -4.99 12.06 14.43
CA LYS A 269 -5.51 12.87 13.34
C LYS A 269 -4.41 13.29 12.36
N MET A 270 -3.26 13.76 12.86
CA MET A 270 -2.11 14.11 12.01
C MET A 270 -1.60 12.90 11.21
N MET A 271 -1.54 11.71 11.83
CA MET A 271 -1.17 10.47 11.15
C MET A 271 -2.14 10.12 10.01
N HIS A 272 -3.45 10.22 10.23
CA HIS A 272 -4.46 9.98 9.20
C HIS A 272 -4.37 11.00 8.06
N GLU A 273 -4.21 12.28 8.36
CA GLU A 273 -4.07 13.32 7.34
C GLU A 273 -2.81 13.12 6.51
N ALA A 274 -1.66 12.84 7.15
CA ALA A 274 -0.41 12.56 6.46
C ALA A 274 -0.52 11.30 5.58
N ALA A 275 -1.20 10.25 6.06
CA ALA A 275 -1.42 9.03 5.30
C ALA A 275 -2.29 9.27 4.05
N ASN A 276 -3.33 10.12 4.15
CA ASN A 276 -4.19 10.45 3.02
C ASN A 276 -3.45 11.26 1.94
N GLU A 277 -2.64 12.25 2.34
CA GLU A 277 -1.81 13.01 1.41
C GLU A 277 -0.74 12.11 0.75
N ALA A 278 -0.07 11.28 1.55
CA ALA A 278 0.93 10.34 1.05
C ALA A 278 0.31 9.28 0.11
N ARG A 279 -0.91 8.80 0.38
CA ARG A 279 -1.63 7.85 -0.50
C ARG A 279 -1.85 8.44 -1.88
N THR A 280 -2.35 9.66 -1.96
CA THR A 280 -2.59 10.35 -3.24
C THR A 280 -1.31 10.50 -4.04
N TYR A 281 -0.23 10.92 -3.38
CA TYR A 281 1.09 11.06 -4.00
C TYR A 281 1.65 9.69 -4.44
N GLN A 282 1.62 8.68 -3.56
CA GLN A 282 2.17 7.36 -3.81
C GLN A 282 1.48 6.67 -5.00
N ARG A 283 0.14 6.70 -5.06
CA ARG A 283 -0.61 6.16 -6.20
C ARG A 283 -0.23 6.85 -7.51
N LYS A 284 -0.08 8.17 -7.49
CA LYS A 284 0.36 8.91 -8.67
C LYS A 284 1.73 8.42 -9.16
N VAL A 285 2.75 8.45 -8.30
CA VAL A 285 4.11 8.06 -8.71
C VAL A 285 4.23 6.56 -9.02
N SER A 286 3.40 5.71 -8.39
CA SER A 286 3.36 4.27 -8.70
C SER A 286 2.82 4.00 -10.10
N ARG A 287 1.76 4.72 -10.50
CA ARG A 287 1.14 4.57 -11.82
C ARG A 287 2.03 5.15 -12.93
N GLU A 288 2.69 6.27 -12.66
CA GLU A 288 3.71 6.84 -13.56
C GLU A 288 4.88 5.86 -13.75
N ALA A 289 5.42 5.31 -12.67
CA ALA A 289 6.49 4.31 -12.73
C ALA A 289 6.06 3.04 -13.48
N ALA A 290 4.82 2.57 -13.31
CA ALA A 290 4.32 1.42 -14.04
C ALA A 290 4.24 1.65 -15.56
N GLN A 291 3.94 2.89 -15.98
CA GLN A 291 3.90 3.26 -17.40
C GLN A 291 5.29 3.30 -18.05
N SER A 292 6.30 3.81 -17.34
CA SER A 292 7.67 3.90 -17.88
C SER A 292 8.44 2.59 -17.81
N ALA A 293 8.14 1.74 -16.81
CA ALA A 293 8.95 0.58 -16.46
C ALA A 293 9.09 -0.44 -17.59
N VAL A 294 8.07 -0.64 -18.44
CA VAL A 294 8.15 -1.59 -19.56
C VAL A 294 9.25 -1.19 -20.55
N GLY A 295 9.27 0.09 -20.96
CA GLY A 295 10.32 0.60 -21.86
C GLY A 295 11.71 0.52 -21.22
N GLU A 296 11.81 0.79 -19.93
CA GLU A 296 13.08 0.69 -19.19
C GLU A 296 13.56 -0.77 -19.07
N LEU A 297 12.67 -1.72 -18.79
CA LEU A 297 13.00 -3.15 -18.76
C LEU A 297 13.48 -3.66 -20.13
N GLN A 298 12.83 -3.23 -21.21
CA GLN A 298 13.27 -3.54 -22.58
C GLN A 298 14.66 -2.94 -22.87
N ALA A 299 14.91 -1.70 -22.46
CA ALA A 299 16.22 -1.07 -22.59
C ALA A 299 17.32 -1.78 -21.76
N LYS A 300 16.92 -2.48 -20.68
CA LYS A 300 17.81 -3.35 -19.87
C LYS A 300 17.96 -4.77 -20.46
N GLY A 301 17.36 -5.05 -21.63
CA GLY A 301 17.51 -6.30 -22.35
C GLY A 301 16.47 -7.37 -22.07
N MET A 302 15.39 -7.06 -21.32
CA MET A 302 14.27 -7.98 -21.18
C MET A 302 13.45 -8.07 -22.48
N VAL A 303 13.01 -9.27 -22.78
CA VAL A 303 12.07 -9.54 -23.88
C VAL A 303 10.65 -9.42 -23.31
N PHE A 304 9.96 -8.37 -23.72
CA PHE A 304 8.56 -8.12 -23.33
C PHE A 304 7.60 -8.72 -24.33
N ASN A 305 6.51 -9.31 -23.85
CA ASN A 305 5.35 -9.70 -24.65
C ASN A 305 4.03 -9.45 -23.91
N GLU A 306 3.00 -9.20 -24.68
CA GLU A 306 1.61 -9.17 -24.21
C GLU A 306 0.92 -10.52 -24.49
N LEU A 307 -0.11 -10.83 -23.72
CA LEU A 307 -1.04 -11.89 -24.03
C LEU A 307 -2.20 -11.33 -24.83
N SER A 308 -2.66 -12.08 -25.82
CA SER A 308 -3.88 -11.71 -26.54
C SER A 308 -5.10 -11.71 -25.58
N PRO A 309 -6.15 -10.91 -25.86
CA PRO A 309 -7.37 -10.93 -25.04
C PRO A 309 -7.99 -12.32 -24.92
N ALA A 310 -7.88 -13.16 -25.95
CA ALA A 310 -8.34 -14.55 -25.90
C ALA A 310 -7.55 -15.39 -24.90
N GLU A 311 -6.23 -15.27 -24.87
CA GLU A 311 -5.38 -16.00 -23.93
C GLU A 311 -5.52 -15.48 -22.50
N GLN A 312 -5.72 -14.17 -22.30
CA GLN A 312 -6.07 -13.63 -20.99
C GLN A 312 -7.41 -14.19 -20.48
N ALA A 313 -8.41 -14.32 -21.35
CA ALA A 313 -9.70 -14.94 -21.00
C ALA A 313 -9.52 -16.43 -20.64
N ARG A 314 -8.65 -17.17 -21.35
CA ARG A 314 -8.29 -18.55 -21.01
C ARG A 314 -7.60 -18.63 -19.65
N MET A 315 -6.63 -17.77 -19.34
CA MET A 315 -6.01 -17.71 -18.02
C MET A 315 -7.03 -17.46 -16.91
N ARG A 316 -7.95 -16.53 -17.13
CA ARG A 316 -9.06 -16.26 -16.19
C ARG A 316 -9.92 -17.50 -15.96
N ALA A 317 -10.28 -18.22 -17.02
CA ALA A 317 -11.07 -19.45 -16.94
C ALA A 317 -10.36 -20.56 -16.15
N VAL A 318 -9.05 -20.73 -16.38
CA VAL A 318 -8.21 -21.71 -15.64
C VAL A 318 -8.13 -21.35 -14.15
N ALA A 319 -8.06 -20.08 -13.80
CA ALA A 319 -7.97 -19.62 -12.42
C ALA A 319 -9.31 -19.60 -11.67
N LYS A 320 -10.45 -19.62 -12.36
CA LYS A 320 -11.79 -19.52 -11.77
C LYS A 320 -12.06 -20.54 -10.64
N PRO A 321 -11.72 -21.83 -10.75
CA PRO A 321 -11.92 -22.79 -9.66
C PRO A 321 -11.17 -22.44 -8.38
N VAL A 322 -10.03 -21.74 -8.47
CA VAL A 322 -9.27 -21.26 -7.30
C VAL A 322 -10.06 -20.20 -6.57
N THR A 323 -10.60 -19.20 -7.31
CA THR A 323 -11.47 -18.16 -6.74
C THR A 323 -12.68 -18.77 -6.04
N GLU A 324 -13.36 -19.72 -6.67
CA GLU A 324 -14.54 -20.40 -6.10
C GLU A 324 -14.18 -21.18 -4.82
N LYS A 325 -13.05 -21.90 -4.81
CA LYS A 325 -12.57 -22.63 -3.64
C LYS A 325 -12.36 -21.73 -2.44
N PHE A 326 -11.63 -20.61 -2.61
CA PHE A 326 -11.33 -19.72 -1.51
C PHE A 326 -12.54 -18.87 -1.09
N ALA A 327 -13.40 -18.46 -2.03
CA ALA A 327 -14.65 -17.79 -1.71
C ALA A 327 -15.55 -18.65 -0.81
N ALA A 328 -15.61 -19.96 -1.04
CA ALA A 328 -16.35 -20.89 -0.18
C ALA A 328 -15.79 -21.05 1.24
N ALA A 329 -14.48 -20.74 1.44
CA ALA A 329 -13.79 -20.85 2.72
C ALA A 329 -13.80 -19.55 3.55
N TYR A 330 -14.16 -18.41 2.97
CA TYR A 330 -14.18 -17.11 3.62
C TYR A 330 -15.56 -16.80 4.23
N ASP A 331 -15.65 -15.72 5.00
CA ASP A 331 -16.92 -15.24 5.57
C ASP A 331 -17.92 -14.92 4.44
N PRO A 332 -19.09 -15.59 4.41
CA PRO A 332 -20.06 -15.40 3.32
C PRO A 332 -20.56 -13.96 3.16
N ALA A 333 -20.66 -13.18 4.25
CA ALA A 333 -21.08 -11.80 4.20
C ALA A 333 -20.03 -10.92 3.52
N ILE A 334 -18.75 -11.18 3.78
CA ILE A 334 -17.64 -10.44 3.16
C ILE A 334 -17.48 -10.86 1.70
N VAL A 335 -17.65 -12.14 1.38
CA VAL A 335 -17.65 -12.63 -0.01
C VAL A 335 -18.81 -12.01 -0.80
N LYS A 336 -19.99 -11.91 -0.19
CA LYS A 336 -21.13 -11.23 -0.83
C LYS A 336 -20.81 -9.76 -1.10
N LEU A 337 -20.26 -9.05 -0.10
CA LEU A 337 -19.86 -7.66 -0.26
C LEU A 337 -18.83 -7.49 -1.39
N TYR A 338 -17.83 -8.35 -1.46
CA TYR A 338 -16.83 -8.38 -2.54
C TYR A 338 -17.50 -8.55 -3.92
N ASN A 339 -18.41 -9.51 -4.07
CA ASN A 339 -19.09 -9.77 -5.32
C ASN A 339 -20.01 -8.60 -5.74
N ASP A 340 -20.73 -8.01 -4.77
CA ASP A 340 -21.60 -6.86 -5.02
C ASP A 340 -20.78 -5.65 -5.51
N GLU A 341 -19.63 -5.38 -4.89
CA GLU A 341 -18.71 -4.31 -5.30
C GLU A 341 -18.17 -4.57 -6.71
N LEU A 342 -17.69 -5.77 -7.02
CA LEU A 342 -17.20 -6.10 -8.37
C LEU A 342 -18.32 -5.96 -9.42
N ALA A 343 -19.54 -6.40 -9.12
CA ALA A 343 -20.67 -6.25 -10.03
C ALA A 343 -21.02 -4.77 -10.29
N ARG A 344 -20.87 -3.91 -9.27
CA ARG A 344 -21.04 -2.46 -9.39
C ARG A 344 -19.95 -1.82 -10.27
N LEU A 345 -18.72 -2.29 -10.16
CA LEU A 345 -17.55 -1.76 -10.87
C LEU A 345 -17.43 -2.25 -12.32
N SER A 346 -18.21 -3.26 -12.69
CA SER A 346 -18.24 -3.84 -14.05
C SER A 346 -19.27 -3.17 -14.96
N LYS A 347 -20.07 -2.24 -14.44
CA LYS A 347 -21.06 -1.42 -15.16
C LYS A 347 -20.44 -0.12 -15.66
#